data_d22fe9e425dd53dab3a6ce82e18c704c
#
_entry.id   d22fe9e425dd53dab3a6ce82e18c704c
#
_cell.length_a   1.000
_cell.length_b   1.000
_cell.length_c   1.000
_cell.angle_alpha   90.00
_cell.angle_beta   90.00
_cell.angle_gamma   90.00
#
_symmetry.space_group_name_H-M   'P 1'
#
loop_
_entity.id
_entity.type
_entity.pdbx_description
1 polymer ?
#
loop_
_entity_poly.entity_id
_entity_poly.type
_entity_poly.pdbx_seq_one_letter_code
_entity_poly.pdbx_strand_id
1 'polypeptide(L)'
;DLCDTANLLAARNGQVGQTRDITANYMDVAIPISGGNNHFIIYILDNRENVNELNSQLFMIILQSLLFGLLIAVLLSFLLSKTMTLPIERLTSSAEHIAAGDFGSRIAVESSDEIGILTTTFNEMSETLQTTINEVKSERNKLDTLFLHMTDGVVAFSRDRSIMQFNPAAEQMLRQKDMSALRYDDLFQPQVDFDYVLALHSPFYEDCEYTVADTTLEVHLTPFSNDTEGGVLAVLHDVTQQRRDQEIRREFVANVSHELRTPLTNVRSYAETLHDASDVPPETANGFLDVIISETDRMAHIVQDLLTLSKFDYGHMEMNMTRFPLSDAVDGVCNAVEMAARNHRHTLVRSYQSLPVIMGDRGRLTQVLMNIVGNAIKYTPDGGRIELRGGTEGEEAWLEVSDNGIGIPAKDRAHVFERFYRVDKARSRESGGTGLGLSIAAEIVAQHSGTLSLVDRDGPGTTFRITLPICQDVQEAPHDETS
;
A
#
# COMPACT_ATOMS: atom_id res chain seq x y z
N ASP A 1 -7.44 -115.15 39.69
CA ASP A 1 -7.08 -116.14 40.73
C ASP A 1 -6.15 -115.48 41.78
N LEU A 2 -6.79 -115.28 42.96
CA LEU A 2 -6.15 -114.64 44.13
C LEU A 2 -5.15 -115.54 44.86
N CYS A 3 -4.95 -116.75 44.38
CA CYS A 3 -4.14 -117.75 45.09
C CYS A 3 -2.65 -117.78 44.77
N ASP A 4 -2.14 -117.06 43.78
CA ASP A 4 -0.69 -117.13 43.37
C ASP A 4 0.00 -115.80 43.21
N THR A 5 -0.36 -114.76 43.96
CA THR A 5 0.40 -113.54 43.99
C THR A 5 1.77 -113.79 44.64
N ALA A 6 2.82 -113.09 44.14
CA ALA A 6 4.18 -113.20 44.68
C ALA A 6 4.24 -112.90 46.21
N ASN A 7 3.38 -112.01 46.71
CA ASN A 7 3.25 -111.67 48.13
C ASN A 7 2.60 -112.76 48.94
N LEU A 8 1.62 -113.44 48.37
CA LEU A 8 0.96 -114.60 49.03
C LEU A 8 1.89 -115.80 49.12
N LEU A 9 2.70 -116.03 48.07
CA LEU A 9 3.75 -117.01 48.08
C LEU A 9 4.88 -116.71 49.12
N ALA A 10 5.27 -115.39 49.21
CA ALA A 10 6.21 -115.02 50.29
C ALA A 10 5.65 -115.24 51.69
N ALA A 11 4.31 -115.02 51.93
CA ALA A 11 3.62 -115.23 53.18
C ALA A 11 3.51 -116.70 53.56
N ARG A 12 3.33 -117.55 52.59
CA ARG A 12 3.35 -119.05 52.70
C ARG A 12 4.70 -119.52 53.23
N ASN A 13 5.78 -118.84 52.80
CA ASN A 13 7.17 -119.18 53.28
C ASN A 13 7.56 -118.45 54.56
N GLY A 14 6.57 -117.83 55.27
CA GLY A 14 6.83 -117.17 56.53
C GLY A 14 7.35 -115.78 56.51
N GLN A 15 7.40 -115.16 55.32
CA GLN A 15 7.88 -113.77 55.11
C GLN A 15 6.75 -112.82 54.78
N VAL A 16 6.73 -111.58 55.23
CA VAL A 16 5.78 -110.55 54.84
C VAL A 16 6.01 -110.12 53.40
N GLY A 17 5.03 -110.43 52.57
CA GLY A 17 5.05 -109.94 51.16
C GLY A 17 4.29 -108.64 51.09
N GLN A 18 4.85 -107.63 50.45
CA GLN A 18 4.18 -106.32 50.14
C GLN A 18 4.58 -105.78 48.78
N THR A 19 3.60 -105.33 48.03
CA THR A 19 3.84 -104.61 46.77
C THR A 19 4.00 -103.12 47.09
N ARG A 20 5.13 -102.53 46.72
CA ARG A 20 5.42 -101.07 46.88
C ARG A 20 5.39 -100.32 45.58
N ASP A 21 4.95 -100.93 44.47
CA ASP A 21 4.91 -100.24 43.18
C ASP A 21 3.68 -99.37 43.15
N ILE A 22 3.99 -98.08 43.07
CA ILE A 22 2.99 -96.99 43.06
C ILE A 22 2.23 -96.96 41.73
N THR A 23 2.78 -97.53 40.68
CA THR A 23 2.14 -97.57 39.36
C THR A 23 1.23 -98.79 39.15
N ALA A 24 1.23 -99.78 40.05
CA ALA A 24 0.38 -100.95 39.97
C ALA A 24 -1.08 -100.65 40.26
N ASN A 25 -1.99 -101.30 39.54
CA ASN A 25 -3.43 -101.10 39.67
C ASN A 25 -4.00 -101.54 41.05
N TYR A 26 -3.23 -102.27 41.83
CA TYR A 26 -3.57 -102.71 43.18
C TYR A 26 -2.33 -102.79 44.07
N MET A 27 -2.50 -102.60 45.30
CA MET A 27 -1.50 -102.88 46.31
C MET A 27 -1.99 -104.06 47.18
N ASP A 28 -1.12 -105.06 47.36
CA ASP A 28 -1.44 -106.22 48.19
C ASP A 28 -0.37 -106.40 49.29
N VAL A 29 -0.81 -106.77 50.45
CA VAL A 29 0.05 -107.11 51.56
C VAL A 29 -0.47 -108.46 52.12
N ALA A 30 0.49 -109.44 52.23
CA ALA A 30 0.23 -110.73 52.78
C ALA A 30 1.09 -110.91 54.04
N ILE A 31 0.49 -111.11 55.19
CA ILE A 31 1.17 -111.16 56.49
C ILE A 31 0.91 -112.60 57.07
N PRO A 32 1.97 -113.42 57.25
CA PRO A 32 1.79 -114.76 57.89
C PRO A 32 1.66 -114.56 59.41
N ILE A 33 0.62 -115.27 60.02
CA ILE A 33 0.35 -115.29 61.43
C ILE A 33 0.45 -116.75 61.86
N SER A 34 1.36 -117.05 62.81
CA SER A 34 1.50 -118.37 63.39
C SER A 34 0.89 -118.40 64.78
N GLY A 35 -0.16 -119.13 65.00
CA GLY A 35 -0.87 -119.32 66.27
C GLY A 35 -1.02 -120.76 66.60
N GLY A 36 -0.13 -121.37 67.43
CA GLY A 36 -0.15 -122.75 67.79
C GLY A 36 0.16 -123.63 66.54
N ASN A 37 -0.68 -124.60 66.29
CA ASN A 37 -0.45 -125.58 65.19
C ASN A 37 -1.07 -125.19 63.87
N ASN A 38 -1.68 -123.97 63.80
CA ASN A 38 -2.26 -123.45 62.56
C ASN A 38 -1.57 -122.22 62.03
N HIS A 39 -1.35 -122.15 60.74
CA HIS A 39 -0.79 -121.00 60.04
C HIS A 39 -1.93 -120.31 59.26
N PHE A 40 -2.06 -119.01 59.49
CA PHE A 40 -3.03 -118.20 58.81
C PHE A 40 -2.27 -117.11 58.02
N ILE A 41 -2.82 -116.67 56.96
CA ILE A 41 -2.26 -115.52 56.20
C ILE A 41 -3.38 -114.43 56.10
N ILE A 42 -3.06 -113.25 56.68
CA ILE A 42 -3.93 -112.10 56.42
C ILE A 42 -3.47 -111.52 55.12
N TYR A 43 -4.39 -111.51 54.13
CA TYR A 43 -4.14 -110.87 52.85
C TYR A 43 -5.06 -109.68 52.68
N ILE A 44 -4.40 -108.47 52.52
CA ILE A 44 -5.08 -107.23 52.34
C ILE A 44 -4.78 -106.77 50.90
N LEU A 45 -5.88 -106.63 50.14
CA LEU A 45 -5.84 -106.15 48.78
C LEU A 45 -6.49 -104.77 48.72
N ASP A 46 -5.70 -103.73 48.36
CA ASP A 46 -6.21 -102.37 48.14
C ASP A 46 -6.33 -102.17 46.62
N ASN A 47 -7.54 -102.01 46.14
CA ASN A 47 -7.82 -101.78 44.73
C ASN A 47 -7.74 -100.28 44.44
N ARG A 48 -6.70 -99.88 43.75
CA ARG A 48 -6.40 -98.46 43.36
C ARG A 48 -7.22 -98.02 42.16
N GLU A 49 -8.05 -98.86 41.58
CA GLU A 49 -8.81 -98.52 40.41
C GLU A 49 -9.68 -97.26 40.66
N ASN A 50 -10.35 -97.19 41.82
CA ASN A 50 -11.10 -96.00 42.24
C ASN A 50 -10.24 -94.75 42.45
N VAL A 51 -8.99 -94.93 42.97
CA VAL A 51 -8.02 -93.76 43.15
C VAL A 51 -7.56 -93.33 41.78
N ASN A 52 -7.24 -94.20 40.88
CA ASN A 52 -6.78 -93.85 39.54
C ASN A 52 -7.91 -93.17 38.72
N GLU A 53 -9.14 -93.69 38.90
CA GLU A 53 -10.33 -93.11 38.28
C GLU A 53 -10.60 -91.70 38.83
N LEU A 54 -10.48 -91.47 40.15
CA LEU A 54 -10.63 -90.20 40.79
C LEU A 54 -9.53 -89.23 40.34
N ASN A 55 -8.25 -89.70 40.28
CA ASN A 55 -7.13 -88.90 39.80
C ASN A 55 -7.33 -88.48 38.32
N SER A 56 -7.85 -89.40 37.48
CA SER A 56 -8.17 -89.14 36.10
C SER A 56 -9.29 -88.05 35.96
N GLN A 57 -10.34 -88.21 36.80
CA GLN A 57 -11.43 -87.20 36.83
C GLN A 57 -10.93 -85.84 37.30
N LEU A 58 -10.09 -85.80 38.38
CA LEU A 58 -9.48 -84.58 38.85
C LEU A 58 -8.58 -83.97 37.79
N PHE A 59 -7.77 -84.78 37.10
CA PHE A 59 -6.91 -84.29 36.00
C PHE A 59 -7.74 -83.67 34.88
N MET A 60 -8.84 -84.33 34.47
CA MET A 60 -9.75 -83.81 33.43
C MET A 60 -10.39 -82.47 33.87
N ILE A 61 -10.84 -82.39 35.16
CA ILE A 61 -11.42 -81.15 35.69
C ILE A 61 -10.40 -80.02 35.67
N ILE A 62 -9.14 -80.28 36.11
CA ILE A 62 -8.02 -79.30 36.09
C ILE A 62 -7.71 -78.85 34.65
N LEU A 63 -7.64 -79.86 33.71
CA LEU A 63 -7.39 -79.53 32.28
C LEU A 63 -8.50 -78.70 31.69
N GLN A 64 -9.78 -79.04 31.95
CA GLN A 64 -10.93 -78.24 31.50
C GLN A 64 -10.94 -76.85 32.09
N SER A 65 -10.64 -76.73 33.42
CA SER A 65 -10.55 -75.40 34.07
C SER A 65 -9.43 -74.53 33.49
N LEU A 66 -8.29 -75.15 33.16
CA LEU A 66 -7.16 -74.43 32.54
C LEU A 66 -7.45 -73.96 31.11
N LEU A 67 -8.12 -74.86 30.32
CA LEU A 67 -8.58 -74.49 28.96
C LEU A 67 -9.62 -73.37 29.01
N PHE A 68 -10.61 -73.49 29.93
CA PHE A 68 -11.58 -72.39 30.10
C PHE A 68 -10.99 -71.09 30.56
N GLY A 69 -10.05 -71.12 31.52
CA GLY A 69 -9.29 -69.94 31.95
C GLY A 69 -8.48 -69.35 30.82
N LEU A 70 -7.81 -70.14 29.99
CA LEU A 70 -7.06 -69.67 28.83
C LEU A 70 -7.99 -68.98 27.79
N LEU A 71 -9.20 -69.64 27.53
CA LEU A 71 -10.18 -69.06 26.63
C LEU A 71 -10.66 -67.67 27.11
N ILE A 72 -10.96 -67.53 28.40
CA ILE A 72 -11.37 -66.25 29.00
C ILE A 72 -10.24 -65.24 28.91
N ALA A 73 -8.99 -65.62 29.23
CA ALA A 73 -7.86 -64.75 29.16
C ALA A 73 -7.61 -64.19 27.73
N VAL A 74 -7.71 -65.05 26.71
CA VAL A 74 -7.60 -64.66 25.30
C VAL A 74 -8.74 -63.73 24.91
N LEU A 75 -10.00 -64.04 25.29
CA LEU A 75 -11.14 -63.16 25.00
C LEU A 75 -10.99 -61.79 25.68
N LEU A 76 -10.63 -61.79 26.96
CA LEU A 76 -10.42 -60.52 27.71
C LEU A 76 -9.29 -59.70 27.14
N SER A 77 -8.15 -60.31 26.78
CA SER A 77 -7.04 -59.67 26.12
C SER A 77 -7.43 -59.02 24.79
N PHE A 78 -8.22 -59.76 23.97
CA PHE A 78 -8.73 -59.21 22.72
C PHE A 78 -9.67 -58.02 22.92
N LEU A 79 -10.58 -58.11 23.90
CA LEU A 79 -11.49 -57.01 24.24
C LEU A 79 -10.69 -55.77 24.73
N LEU A 80 -9.73 -55.96 25.62
CA LEU A 80 -8.90 -54.90 26.18
C LEU A 80 -8.06 -54.21 25.08
N SER A 81 -7.49 -55.03 24.18
CA SER A 81 -6.73 -54.51 23.06
C SER A 81 -7.60 -53.64 22.15
N LYS A 82 -8.81 -54.03 21.83
CA LYS A 82 -9.72 -53.31 20.96
C LYS A 82 -10.31 -52.05 21.60
N THR A 83 -10.62 -52.09 22.91
CA THR A 83 -11.29 -50.97 23.60
C THR A 83 -10.33 -49.92 24.15
N MET A 84 -9.09 -50.30 24.47
CA MET A 84 -8.11 -49.36 25.10
C MET A 84 -6.83 -49.17 24.27
N THR A 85 -6.16 -50.27 23.85
CA THR A 85 -4.83 -50.13 23.23
C THR A 85 -4.90 -49.47 21.86
N LEU A 86 -5.81 -49.87 21.00
CA LEU A 86 -5.94 -49.36 19.65
C LEU A 86 -6.33 -47.84 19.59
N PRO A 87 -7.32 -47.37 20.40
CA PRO A 87 -7.62 -45.93 20.46
C PRO A 87 -6.46 -45.07 20.99
N ILE A 88 -5.73 -45.57 22.00
CA ILE A 88 -4.54 -44.85 22.53
C ILE A 88 -3.44 -44.77 21.47
N GLU A 89 -3.18 -45.85 20.74
CA GLU A 89 -2.21 -45.85 19.64
C GLU A 89 -2.58 -44.87 18.54
N ARG A 90 -3.88 -44.78 18.16
CA ARG A 90 -4.39 -43.78 17.21
C ARG A 90 -4.20 -42.33 17.73
N LEU A 91 -4.50 -42.09 19.00
CA LEU A 91 -4.27 -40.81 19.65
C LEU A 91 -2.77 -40.40 19.62
N THR A 92 -1.88 -41.34 19.95
CA THR A 92 -0.43 -41.13 19.93
C THR A 92 0.05 -40.82 18.51
N SER A 93 -0.36 -41.61 17.52
CA SER A 93 -0.01 -41.37 16.13
C SER A 93 -0.52 -40.02 15.61
N SER A 94 -1.76 -39.64 15.96
CA SER A 94 -2.28 -38.31 15.59
C SER A 94 -1.56 -37.16 16.29
N ALA A 95 -1.11 -37.37 17.55
CA ALA A 95 -0.27 -36.38 18.23
C ALA A 95 1.08 -36.18 17.54
N GLU A 96 1.70 -37.25 17.04
CA GLU A 96 2.92 -37.17 16.24
C GLU A 96 2.69 -36.43 14.90
N HIS A 97 1.56 -36.65 14.23
CA HIS A 97 1.19 -35.90 13.02
C HIS A 97 1.00 -34.41 13.31
N ILE A 98 0.31 -34.06 14.40
CA ILE A 98 0.14 -32.66 14.83
C ILE A 98 1.50 -32.03 15.15
N ALA A 99 2.40 -32.72 15.84
CA ALA A 99 3.76 -32.24 16.13
C ALA A 99 4.58 -32.03 14.85
N ALA A 100 4.31 -32.80 13.79
CA ALA A 100 4.89 -32.60 12.47
C ALA A 100 4.21 -31.49 11.61
N GLY A 101 3.15 -30.86 12.16
CA GLY A 101 2.42 -29.78 11.49
C GLY A 101 1.21 -30.22 10.65
N ASP A 102 0.82 -31.49 10.72
CA ASP A 102 -0.38 -32.01 10.05
C ASP A 102 -1.55 -32.08 11.05
N PHE A 103 -2.43 -31.08 10.96
CA PHE A 103 -3.62 -30.94 11.81
C PHE A 103 -4.90 -31.49 11.13
N GLY A 104 -4.79 -32.07 9.92
CA GLY A 104 -5.95 -32.41 9.08
C GLY A 104 -6.70 -33.68 9.51
N SER A 105 -6.13 -34.52 10.37
CA SER A 105 -6.69 -35.80 10.74
C SER A 105 -7.56 -35.71 12.00
N ARG A 106 -8.88 -35.76 11.87
CA ARG A 106 -9.79 -35.98 13.01
C ARG A 106 -9.87 -37.48 13.36
N ILE A 107 -9.73 -37.79 14.65
CA ILE A 107 -9.90 -39.13 15.18
C ILE A 107 -11.39 -39.38 15.40
N ALA A 108 -11.88 -40.50 14.87
CA ALA A 108 -13.28 -40.89 15.08
C ALA A 108 -13.53 -41.23 16.56
N VAL A 109 -14.57 -40.65 17.14
CA VAL A 109 -15.01 -40.95 18.52
C VAL A 109 -15.91 -42.20 18.45
N GLU A 110 -15.31 -43.34 18.82
CA GLU A 110 -15.99 -44.66 18.76
C GLU A 110 -16.59 -45.11 20.10
N SER A 111 -16.24 -44.40 21.19
CA SER A 111 -16.69 -44.76 22.56
C SER A 111 -17.28 -43.54 23.26
N SER A 112 -18.14 -43.77 24.24
CA SER A 112 -18.72 -42.77 25.15
C SER A 112 -18.11 -42.78 26.55
N ASP A 113 -17.04 -43.54 26.76
CA ASP A 113 -16.27 -43.62 27.99
C ASP A 113 -15.18 -42.53 28.08
N GLU A 114 -14.25 -42.69 29.04
CA GLU A 114 -13.14 -41.76 29.26
C GLU A 114 -12.24 -41.61 28.02
N ILE A 115 -12.12 -42.68 27.20
CA ILE A 115 -11.36 -42.66 25.95
C ILE A 115 -12.09 -41.82 24.89
N GLY A 116 -13.42 -41.92 24.84
CA GLY A 116 -14.23 -41.08 23.97
C GLY A 116 -14.17 -39.60 24.33
N ILE A 117 -14.23 -39.28 25.63
CA ILE A 117 -14.05 -37.90 26.13
C ILE A 117 -12.64 -37.39 25.76
N LEU A 118 -11.59 -38.18 26.01
CA LEU A 118 -10.22 -37.82 25.66
C LEU A 118 -10.07 -37.58 24.16
N THR A 119 -10.67 -38.43 23.33
CA THR A 119 -10.63 -38.27 21.86
C THR A 119 -11.33 -36.98 21.41
N THR A 120 -12.47 -36.64 22.01
CA THR A 120 -13.21 -35.40 21.74
C THR A 120 -12.38 -34.19 22.12
N THR A 121 -11.87 -34.14 23.34
CA THR A 121 -11.04 -33.04 23.83
C THR A 121 -9.75 -32.86 23.00
N PHE A 122 -9.15 -33.98 22.57
CA PHE A 122 -7.98 -33.95 21.68
C PHE A 122 -8.30 -33.31 20.31
N ASN A 123 -9.45 -33.70 19.71
CA ASN A 123 -9.90 -33.10 18.45
C ASN A 123 -10.19 -31.61 18.60
N GLU A 124 -10.84 -31.17 19.67
CA GLU A 124 -11.10 -29.76 19.98
C GLU A 124 -9.80 -28.99 20.15
N MET A 125 -8.83 -29.52 20.86
CA MET A 125 -7.49 -28.91 21.02
C MET A 125 -6.78 -28.78 19.66
N SER A 126 -6.82 -29.84 18.84
CA SER A 126 -6.22 -29.82 17.49
C SER A 126 -6.86 -28.76 16.60
N GLU A 127 -8.19 -28.62 16.61
CA GLU A 127 -8.91 -27.62 15.85
C GLU A 127 -8.61 -26.19 16.32
N THR A 128 -8.56 -25.99 17.63
CA THR A 128 -8.19 -24.67 18.23
C THR A 128 -6.77 -24.28 17.82
N LEU A 129 -5.82 -25.21 17.92
CA LEU A 129 -4.42 -24.97 17.55
C LEU A 129 -4.27 -24.65 16.06
N GLN A 130 -4.97 -25.42 15.19
CA GLN A 130 -4.99 -25.14 13.74
C GLN A 130 -5.55 -23.73 13.44
N THR A 131 -6.66 -23.36 14.10
CA THR A 131 -7.28 -22.05 13.93
C THR A 131 -6.33 -20.94 14.35
N THR A 132 -5.73 -21.07 15.53
CA THR A 132 -4.77 -20.08 16.05
C THR A 132 -3.55 -19.92 15.13
N ILE A 133 -2.99 -21.03 14.63
CA ILE A 133 -1.86 -20.97 13.68
C ILE A 133 -2.27 -20.27 12.37
N ASN A 134 -3.47 -20.57 11.87
CA ASN A 134 -3.96 -19.92 10.65
C ASN A 134 -4.23 -18.42 10.87
N GLU A 135 -4.77 -18.03 12.02
CA GLU A 135 -4.94 -16.62 12.41
C GLU A 135 -3.60 -15.89 12.46
N VAL A 136 -2.59 -16.45 13.15
CA VAL A 136 -1.25 -15.86 13.24
C VAL A 136 -0.61 -15.74 11.85
N LYS A 137 -0.71 -16.78 11.00
CA LYS A 137 -0.22 -16.73 9.62
C LYS A 137 -0.94 -15.68 8.79
N SER A 138 -2.26 -15.58 8.92
CA SER A 138 -3.07 -14.57 8.22
C SER A 138 -2.70 -13.16 8.65
N GLU A 139 -2.52 -12.93 9.95
CA GLU A 139 -2.12 -11.62 10.50
C GLU A 139 -0.72 -11.23 10.02
N ARG A 140 0.23 -12.16 10.09
CA ARG A 140 1.57 -11.94 9.55
C ARG A 140 1.54 -11.59 8.05
N ASN A 141 0.78 -12.35 7.25
CA ASN A 141 0.65 -12.07 5.81
C ASN A 141 0.04 -10.70 5.53
N LYS A 142 -0.93 -10.26 6.35
CA LYS A 142 -1.49 -8.90 6.25
C LYS A 142 -0.43 -7.84 6.53
N LEU A 143 0.34 -8.01 7.61
CA LEU A 143 1.43 -7.08 7.95
C LEU A 143 2.50 -7.04 6.87
N ASP A 144 2.92 -8.20 6.35
CA ASP A 144 3.88 -8.28 5.25
C ASP A 144 3.34 -7.59 3.99
N THR A 145 2.06 -7.79 3.66
CA THR A 145 1.43 -7.12 2.52
C THR A 145 1.38 -5.61 2.70
N LEU A 146 0.98 -5.12 3.88
CA LEU A 146 0.98 -3.68 4.19
C LEU A 146 2.38 -3.11 4.05
N PHE A 147 3.39 -3.74 4.63
CA PHE A 147 4.79 -3.31 4.57
C PHE A 147 5.32 -3.22 3.13
N LEU A 148 5.00 -4.20 2.28
CA LEU A 148 5.43 -4.24 0.89
C LEU A 148 4.74 -3.19 -0.01
N HIS A 149 3.50 -2.82 0.31
CA HIS A 149 2.70 -1.90 -0.50
C HIS A 149 2.53 -0.51 0.10
N MET A 150 3.21 -0.20 1.21
CA MET A 150 3.26 1.17 1.73
C MET A 150 3.93 2.10 0.72
N THR A 151 3.36 3.31 0.58
CA THR A 151 3.94 4.39 -0.23
C THR A 151 5.14 5.03 0.43
N ASP A 152 5.17 5.05 1.76
CA ASP A 152 6.29 5.55 2.54
C ASP A 152 7.41 4.50 2.60
N GLY A 153 8.64 4.98 2.49
CA GLY A 153 9.82 4.15 2.68
C GLY A 153 10.01 3.81 4.17
N VAL A 154 10.29 2.54 4.46
CA VAL A 154 10.58 2.11 5.84
C VAL A 154 11.90 1.36 5.84
N VAL A 155 12.80 1.77 6.74
CA VAL A 155 14.09 1.11 6.96
C VAL A 155 14.29 0.90 8.46
N ALA A 156 14.54 -0.33 8.86
CA ALA A 156 14.87 -0.69 10.23
C ALA A 156 16.38 -0.97 10.36
N PHE A 157 17.00 -0.30 11.30
CA PHE A 157 18.42 -0.44 11.62
C PHE A 157 18.59 -1.17 12.95
N SER A 158 19.50 -2.13 12.99
CA SER A 158 19.88 -2.78 14.26
C SER A 158 20.80 -1.89 15.08
N ARG A 159 21.10 -2.31 16.32
CA ARG A 159 22.01 -1.56 17.22
C ARG A 159 23.44 -1.42 16.70
N ASP A 160 23.87 -2.30 15.81
CA ASP A 160 25.16 -2.20 15.13
C ASP A 160 25.12 -1.26 13.91
N ARG A 161 23.99 -0.54 13.73
CA ARG A 161 23.73 0.42 12.67
C ARG A 161 23.59 -0.18 11.25
N SER A 162 23.53 -1.51 11.15
CA SER A 162 23.26 -2.21 9.90
C SER A 162 21.74 -2.24 9.59
N ILE A 163 21.38 -2.33 8.33
CA ILE A 163 19.98 -2.47 7.92
C ILE A 163 19.51 -3.89 8.22
N MET A 164 18.43 -4.01 9.01
CA MET A 164 17.75 -5.26 9.30
C MET A 164 16.66 -5.58 8.28
N GLN A 165 15.86 -4.57 7.95
CA GLN A 165 14.71 -4.72 7.07
C GLN A 165 14.41 -3.39 6.37
N PHE A 166 13.91 -3.47 5.14
CA PHE A 166 13.43 -2.32 4.38
C PHE A 166 12.31 -2.76 3.44
N ASN A 167 11.47 -1.82 3.05
CA ASN A 167 10.43 -2.05 2.06
C ASN A 167 10.83 -1.55 0.66
N PRO A 168 10.12 -1.97 -0.41
CA PRO A 168 10.45 -1.54 -1.78
C PRO A 168 10.38 -0.03 -2.00
N ALA A 169 9.51 0.68 -1.27
CA ALA A 169 9.42 2.13 -1.36
C ALA A 169 10.71 2.82 -0.90
N ALA A 170 11.34 2.33 0.19
CA ALA A 170 12.62 2.85 0.67
C ALA A 170 13.75 2.67 -0.37
N GLU A 171 13.81 1.51 -1.02
CA GLU A 171 14.79 1.23 -2.09
C GLU A 171 14.63 2.23 -3.26
N GLN A 172 13.39 2.48 -3.68
CA GLN A 172 13.07 3.44 -4.75
C GLN A 172 13.40 4.88 -4.36
N MET A 173 13.00 5.32 -3.15
CA MET A 173 13.21 6.68 -2.66
C MET A 173 14.70 7.00 -2.47
N LEU A 174 15.45 6.07 -1.91
CA LEU A 174 16.89 6.22 -1.70
C LEU A 174 17.71 5.97 -2.97
N ARG A 175 17.09 5.46 -4.03
CA ARG A 175 17.72 5.13 -5.32
C ARG A 175 18.96 4.23 -5.20
N GLN A 176 18.95 3.33 -4.23
CA GLN A 176 20.03 2.42 -3.94
C GLN A 176 19.63 0.99 -4.34
N LYS A 177 20.45 0.32 -5.14
CA LYS A 177 20.21 -1.06 -5.59
C LYS A 177 20.61 -2.11 -4.55
N ASP A 178 21.58 -1.80 -3.72
CA ASP A 178 22.07 -2.70 -2.66
C ASP A 178 21.91 -2.02 -1.30
N MET A 179 20.72 -2.12 -0.75
CA MET A 179 20.39 -1.60 0.57
C MET A 179 21.16 -2.31 1.68
N SER A 180 21.54 -3.57 1.48
CA SER A 180 22.19 -4.38 2.52
C SER A 180 23.60 -3.91 2.87
N ALA A 181 24.25 -3.20 1.95
CA ALA A 181 25.59 -2.65 2.16
C ALA A 181 25.59 -1.31 2.91
N LEU A 182 24.44 -0.65 3.02
CA LEU A 182 24.32 0.66 3.67
C LEU A 182 24.20 0.53 5.18
N ARG A 183 24.71 1.53 5.85
CA ARG A 183 24.58 1.72 7.30
C ARG A 183 23.82 2.99 7.61
N TYR A 184 23.29 3.10 8.82
CA TYR A 184 22.65 4.32 9.30
C TYR A 184 23.53 5.57 9.08
N ASP A 185 24.81 5.42 9.38
CA ASP A 185 25.79 6.51 9.30
C ASP A 185 25.96 7.05 7.87
N ASP A 186 25.81 6.19 6.85
CA ASP A 186 25.93 6.58 5.45
C ASP A 186 24.76 7.45 4.97
N LEU A 187 23.59 7.29 5.62
CA LEU A 187 22.35 7.95 5.22
C LEU A 187 22.05 9.19 6.07
N PHE A 188 22.21 9.11 7.39
CA PHE A 188 21.66 10.11 8.30
C PHE A 188 22.72 10.84 9.15
N GLN A 189 23.96 10.38 9.22
CA GLN A 189 25.04 11.17 9.83
C GLN A 189 25.66 12.15 8.83
N PRO A 190 26.07 13.35 9.25
CA PRO A 190 26.10 13.90 10.62
C PRO A 190 24.80 14.57 11.07
N GLN A 191 23.70 14.48 10.33
CA GLN A 191 22.47 15.23 10.60
C GLN A 191 21.80 14.80 11.90
N VAL A 192 21.69 13.47 12.16
CA VAL A 192 21.08 12.92 13.37
C VAL A 192 21.94 11.79 13.92
N ASP A 193 22.31 11.90 15.19
CA ASP A 193 23.10 10.87 15.88
C ASP A 193 22.27 9.64 16.22
N PHE A 194 22.77 8.46 15.88
CA PHE A 194 22.09 7.18 16.11
C PHE A 194 21.80 6.91 17.59
N ASP A 195 22.80 7.17 18.45
CA ASP A 195 22.68 6.87 19.88
C ASP A 195 21.72 7.84 20.58
N TYR A 196 21.62 9.07 20.06
CA TYR A 196 20.60 10.03 20.49
C TYR A 196 19.18 9.50 20.17
N VAL A 197 18.93 9.04 18.93
CA VAL A 197 17.62 8.49 18.57
C VAL A 197 17.29 7.24 19.39
N LEU A 198 18.26 6.37 19.59
CA LEU A 198 18.08 5.14 20.37
C LEU A 198 17.72 5.42 21.85
N ALA A 199 18.14 6.57 22.39
CA ALA A 199 17.84 7.00 23.74
C ALA A 199 16.44 7.65 23.87
N LEU A 200 15.75 7.96 22.78
CA LEU A 200 14.40 8.50 22.81
C LEU A 200 13.42 7.44 23.35
N HIS A 201 12.35 7.91 23.98
CA HIS A 201 11.27 7.04 24.47
C HIS A 201 10.03 7.26 23.59
N SER A 202 9.40 6.18 23.15
CA SER A 202 8.12 6.27 22.43
C SER A 202 7.10 7.12 23.23
N PRO A 203 6.36 8.07 22.62
CA PRO A 203 6.18 8.26 21.20
C PRO A 203 7.09 9.31 20.53
N PHE A 204 8.21 9.67 21.13
CA PHE A 204 9.11 10.68 20.59
C PHE A 204 9.89 10.14 19.39
N TYR A 205 10.10 11.00 18.41
CA TYR A 205 10.87 10.77 17.19
C TYR A 205 11.72 12.00 16.89
N GLU A 206 12.72 11.84 16.04
CA GLU A 206 13.54 12.93 15.52
C GLU A 206 13.28 13.06 14.01
N ASP A 207 13.16 14.30 13.55
CA ASP A 207 12.90 14.61 12.15
C ASP A 207 14.15 15.14 11.46
N CYS A 208 14.39 14.67 10.25
CA CYS A 208 15.39 15.28 9.39
C CYS A 208 14.92 15.30 7.94
N GLU A 209 15.49 16.22 7.15
CA GLU A 209 15.29 16.25 5.71
C GLU A 209 16.49 15.60 5.02
N TYR A 210 16.21 14.71 4.08
CA TYR A 210 17.22 14.03 3.29
C TYR A 210 16.93 14.22 1.81
N THR A 211 17.88 14.78 1.06
CA THR A 211 17.70 15.04 -0.38
C THR A 211 18.54 14.05 -1.19
N VAL A 212 17.87 13.31 -2.09
CA VAL A 212 18.51 12.39 -3.03
C VAL A 212 18.19 12.83 -4.45
N ALA A 213 19.21 13.35 -5.15
CA ALA A 213 19.04 13.97 -6.47
C ALA A 213 17.94 15.05 -6.46
N ASP A 214 16.80 14.81 -7.15
CA ASP A 214 15.68 15.75 -7.24
C ASP A 214 14.54 15.45 -6.26
N THR A 215 14.73 14.49 -5.35
CA THR A 215 13.70 14.04 -4.39
C THR A 215 14.06 14.54 -3.00
N THR A 216 13.12 15.20 -2.33
CA THR A 216 13.25 15.64 -0.94
C THR A 216 12.42 14.71 -0.07
N LEU A 217 13.09 14.04 0.86
CA LEU A 217 12.49 13.10 1.81
C LEU A 217 12.44 13.75 3.18
N GLU A 218 11.29 13.69 3.82
CA GLU A 218 11.13 13.92 5.25
C GLU A 218 11.30 12.58 5.96
N VAL A 219 12.23 12.52 6.92
CA VAL A 219 12.61 11.27 7.58
C VAL A 219 12.28 11.36 9.05
N HIS A 220 11.42 10.46 9.53
CA HIS A 220 11.09 10.30 10.94
C HIS A 220 11.88 9.13 11.53
N LEU A 221 12.75 9.44 12.48
CA LEU A 221 13.61 8.46 13.15
C LEU A 221 13.07 8.18 14.57
N THR A 222 12.73 6.94 14.83
CA THR A 222 12.18 6.52 16.13
C THR A 222 12.83 5.23 16.61
N PRO A 223 13.06 5.06 17.93
CA PRO A 223 13.51 3.78 18.44
C PRO A 223 12.37 2.76 18.40
N PHE A 224 12.68 1.52 18.04
CA PHE A 224 11.75 0.41 18.15
C PHE A 224 12.31 -0.65 19.09
N SER A 225 11.46 -1.20 19.95
CA SER A 225 11.79 -2.14 21.02
C SER A 225 12.85 -1.63 22.02
N ASN A 226 12.53 -1.68 23.29
CA ASN A 226 13.46 -1.31 24.37
C ASN A 226 14.33 -2.49 24.85
N ASP A 227 14.20 -3.67 24.23
CA ASP A 227 14.93 -4.88 24.55
C ASP A 227 16.28 -4.96 23.83
N THR A 228 17.05 -6.00 24.13
CA THR A 228 18.39 -6.24 23.57
C THR A 228 18.45 -6.33 22.05
N GLU A 229 17.32 -6.57 21.39
CA GLU A 229 17.19 -6.69 19.92
C GLU A 229 16.61 -5.42 19.24
N GLY A 230 16.45 -4.32 20.00
CA GLY A 230 15.93 -3.07 19.45
C GLY A 230 16.90 -2.35 18.53
N GLY A 231 16.39 -1.29 17.87
CA GLY A 231 17.14 -0.46 16.95
C GLY A 231 16.42 0.84 16.63
N VAL A 232 16.73 1.43 15.48
CA VAL A 232 16.11 2.66 14.97
C VAL A 232 15.30 2.33 13.73
N LEU A 233 14.06 2.81 13.71
CA LEU A 233 13.18 2.79 12.55
C LEU A 233 13.21 4.15 11.88
N ALA A 234 13.52 4.17 10.60
CA ALA A 234 13.41 5.35 9.74
C ALA A 234 12.18 5.21 8.84
N VAL A 235 11.29 6.18 8.89
CA VAL A 235 10.16 6.31 7.96
C VAL A 235 10.46 7.48 7.04
N LEU A 236 10.47 7.21 5.73
CA LEU A 236 10.81 8.14 4.67
C LEU A 236 9.53 8.56 3.95
N HIS A 237 9.24 9.84 3.95
CA HIS A 237 8.11 10.40 3.24
C HIS A 237 8.58 11.30 2.10
N ASP A 238 8.12 11.07 0.86
CA ASP A 238 8.46 11.93 -0.28
C ASP A 238 7.61 13.20 -0.24
N VAL A 239 8.24 14.30 0.16
CA VAL A 239 7.61 15.63 0.24
C VAL A 239 7.99 16.54 -0.94
N THR A 240 8.59 15.98 -1.98
CA THR A 240 9.11 16.75 -3.12
C THR A 240 8.04 17.64 -3.74
N GLN A 241 6.88 17.08 -4.05
CA GLN A 241 5.78 17.85 -4.65
C GLN A 241 5.23 18.88 -3.67
N GLN A 242 5.04 18.50 -2.42
CA GLN A 242 4.55 19.41 -1.38
C GLN A 242 5.50 20.59 -1.14
N ARG A 243 6.82 20.34 -1.15
CA ARG A 243 7.84 21.41 -1.03
C ARG A 243 7.84 22.32 -2.24
N ARG A 244 7.78 21.78 -3.46
CA ARG A 244 7.68 22.59 -4.68
C ARG A 244 6.44 23.47 -4.67
N ASP A 245 5.30 22.93 -4.32
CA ASP A 245 4.05 23.69 -4.23
C ASP A 245 4.14 24.80 -3.16
N GLN A 246 4.80 24.50 -2.03
CA GLN A 246 5.02 25.47 -0.97
C GLN A 246 5.99 26.59 -1.39
N GLU A 247 7.05 26.26 -2.13
CA GLU A 247 8.00 27.23 -2.69
C GLU A 247 7.31 28.12 -3.72
N ILE A 248 6.57 27.55 -4.67
CA ILE A 248 5.77 28.30 -5.65
C ILE A 248 4.81 29.26 -4.94
N ARG A 249 4.15 28.80 -3.88
CA ARG A 249 3.23 29.63 -3.09
C ARG A 249 3.95 30.76 -2.35
N ARG A 250 5.13 30.50 -1.77
CA ARG A 250 5.96 31.54 -1.12
C ARG A 250 6.44 32.58 -2.12
N GLU A 251 6.93 32.12 -3.27
CA GLU A 251 7.37 33.01 -4.35
C GLU A 251 6.22 33.86 -4.90
N PHE A 252 5.04 33.26 -5.07
CA PHE A 252 3.83 33.99 -5.47
C PHE A 252 3.50 35.13 -4.50
N VAL A 253 3.45 34.88 -3.18
CA VAL A 253 3.18 35.91 -2.17
C VAL A 253 4.24 37.01 -2.18
N ALA A 254 5.52 36.64 -2.31
CA ALA A 254 6.61 37.60 -2.39
C ALA A 254 6.49 38.49 -3.64
N ASN A 255 6.20 37.90 -4.80
CA ASN A 255 6.04 38.62 -6.07
C ASN A 255 4.84 39.56 -6.04
N VAL A 256 3.69 39.10 -5.49
CA VAL A 256 2.50 39.97 -5.26
C VAL A 256 2.88 41.21 -4.42
N SER A 257 3.56 40.95 -3.30
CA SER A 257 3.96 42.02 -2.38
C SER A 257 4.89 43.05 -3.07
N HIS A 258 5.80 42.58 -3.90
CA HIS A 258 6.68 43.45 -4.66
C HIS A 258 5.97 44.25 -5.75
N GLU A 259 5.08 43.58 -6.54
CA GLU A 259 4.35 44.25 -7.63
C GLU A 259 3.31 45.26 -7.15
N LEU A 260 2.78 45.09 -5.91
CA LEU A 260 1.90 46.08 -5.28
C LEU A 260 2.66 47.20 -4.57
N ARG A 261 3.86 46.95 -4.00
CA ARG A 261 4.61 47.97 -3.25
C ARG A 261 5.14 49.09 -4.15
N THR A 262 5.62 48.73 -5.33
CA THR A 262 6.20 49.71 -6.29
C THR A 262 5.21 50.81 -6.70
N PRO A 263 4.03 50.50 -7.26
CA PRO A 263 3.02 51.50 -7.62
C PRO A 263 2.55 52.30 -6.41
N LEU A 264 2.36 51.66 -5.25
CA LEU A 264 1.96 52.33 -4.02
C LEU A 264 2.99 53.37 -3.58
N THR A 265 4.30 53.03 -3.69
CA THR A 265 5.38 54.00 -3.37
C THR A 265 5.37 55.17 -4.33
N ASN A 266 5.14 54.93 -5.63
CA ASN A 266 5.02 55.98 -6.63
C ASN A 266 3.82 56.90 -6.32
N VAL A 267 2.64 56.34 -6.14
CA VAL A 267 1.41 57.09 -5.76
C VAL A 267 1.68 57.97 -4.55
N ARG A 268 2.29 57.42 -3.50
CA ARG A 268 2.60 58.13 -2.28
C ARG A 268 3.58 59.26 -2.53
N SER A 269 4.71 59.00 -3.25
CA SER A 269 5.73 59.99 -3.52
C SER A 269 5.22 61.22 -4.31
N TYR A 270 4.42 60.95 -5.36
CA TYR A 270 3.82 62.04 -6.14
C TYR A 270 2.73 62.80 -5.36
N ALA A 271 1.96 62.13 -4.54
CA ALA A 271 0.98 62.74 -3.66
C ALA A 271 1.66 63.61 -2.58
N GLU A 272 2.72 63.12 -1.91
CA GLU A 272 3.53 63.89 -0.95
C GLU A 272 4.15 65.12 -1.63
N THR A 273 4.71 64.97 -2.85
CA THR A 273 5.26 66.09 -3.62
C THR A 273 4.21 67.16 -3.92
N LEU A 274 2.98 66.74 -4.32
CA LEU A 274 1.86 67.68 -4.54
C LEU A 274 1.38 68.35 -3.26
N HIS A 275 1.43 67.64 -2.14
CA HIS A 275 1.00 68.17 -0.84
C HIS A 275 1.97 69.21 -0.25
N ASP A 276 3.29 68.91 -0.36
CA ASP A 276 4.34 69.69 0.30
C ASP A 276 4.79 70.91 -0.52
N ALA A 277 4.56 70.93 -1.85
CA ALA A 277 4.95 72.00 -2.72
C ALA A 277 3.87 73.10 -2.77
N SER A 278 4.19 74.27 -2.29
CA SER A 278 3.25 75.45 -2.23
C SER A 278 3.01 76.08 -3.60
N ASP A 279 3.79 75.79 -4.64
CA ASP A 279 3.71 76.51 -5.95
C ASP A 279 4.15 75.55 -7.10
N VAL A 280 3.30 74.50 -7.35
CA VAL A 280 3.52 73.58 -8.46
C VAL A 280 2.83 74.13 -9.72
N PRO A 281 3.53 74.27 -10.83
CA PRO A 281 2.87 74.68 -12.09
C PRO A 281 1.75 73.71 -12.47
N PRO A 282 0.59 74.20 -12.95
CA PRO A 282 -0.55 73.36 -13.26
C PRO A 282 -0.30 72.19 -14.19
N GLU A 283 0.58 72.37 -15.17
CA GLU A 283 0.99 71.30 -16.09
C GLU A 283 1.77 70.21 -15.39
N THR A 284 2.68 70.54 -14.45
CA THR A 284 3.44 69.57 -13.65
C THR A 284 2.51 68.86 -12.66
N ALA A 285 1.58 69.58 -12.03
CA ALA A 285 0.60 69.02 -11.12
C ALA A 285 -0.30 68.03 -11.83
N ASN A 286 -0.78 68.36 -13.03
CA ASN A 286 -1.55 67.43 -13.86
C ASN A 286 -0.72 66.19 -14.25
N GLY A 287 0.53 66.36 -14.62
CA GLY A 287 1.43 65.22 -14.89
C GLY A 287 1.60 64.27 -13.69
N PHE A 288 1.70 64.81 -12.45
CA PHE A 288 1.76 63.96 -11.23
C PHE A 288 0.43 63.28 -10.96
N LEU A 289 -0.70 63.92 -11.17
CA LEU A 289 -2.03 63.30 -11.06
C LEU A 289 -2.23 62.20 -12.08
N ASP A 290 -1.78 62.38 -13.32
CA ASP A 290 -1.86 61.36 -14.35
C ASP A 290 -1.06 60.11 -13.96
N VAL A 291 0.13 60.27 -13.37
CA VAL A 291 0.92 59.16 -12.84
C VAL A 291 0.18 58.46 -11.68
N ILE A 292 -0.40 59.20 -10.73
CA ILE A 292 -1.16 58.65 -9.63
C ILE A 292 -2.35 57.82 -10.16
N ILE A 293 -3.11 58.35 -11.12
CA ILE A 293 -4.22 57.63 -11.73
C ILE A 293 -3.74 56.37 -12.43
N SER A 294 -2.72 56.45 -13.27
CA SER A 294 -2.15 55.33 -14.00
C SER A 294 -1.66 54.21 -13.09
N GLU A 295 -0.96 54.55 -11.99
CA GLU A 295 -0.48 53.55 -11.04
C GLU A 295 -1.62 52.93 -10.21
N THR A 296 -2.70 53.68 -9.91
CA THR A 296 -3.91 53.18 -9.25
C THR A 296 -4.67 52.19 -10.17
N ASP A 297 -4.82 52.54 -11.45
CA ASP A 297 -5.43 51.66 -12.46
C ASP A 297 -4.61 50.38 -12.61
N ARG A 298 -3.29 50.49 -12.63
CA ARG A 298 -2.38 49.33 -12.66
C ARG A 298 -2.59 48.42 -11.44
N MET A 299 -2.69 48.99 -10.23
CA MET A 299 -2.97 48.21 -9.02
C MET A 299 -4.30 47.50 -9.09
N ALA A 300 -5.36 48.16 -9.60
CA ALA A 300 -6.65 47.57 -9.81
C ALA A 300 -6.61 46.36 -10.75
N HIS A 301 -5.85 46.46 -11.86
CA HIS A 301 -5.61 45.34 -12.77
C HIS A 301 -4.88 44.16 -12.11
N ILE A 302 -3.80 44.44 -11.34
CA ILE A 302 -3.07 43.42 -10.59
C ILE A 302 -4.03 42.65 -9.65
N VAL A 303 -4.83 43.38 -8.87
CA VAL A 303 -5.80 42.77 -7.94
C VAL A 303 -6.83 41.91 -8.71
N GLN A 304 -7.34 42.40 -9.85
CA GLN A 304 -8.29 41.65 -10.65
C GLN A 304 -7.68 40.39 -11.25
N ASP A 305 -6.44 40.46 -11.72
CA ASP A 305 -5.67 39.29 -12.22
C ASP A 305 -5.46 38.26 -11.11
N LEU A 306 -5.08 38.69 -9.90
CA LEU A 306 -4.91 37.84 -8.73
C LEU A 306 -6.21 37.14 -8.32
N LEU A 307 -7.34 37.88 -8.30
CA LEU A 307 -8.65 37.30 -8.01
C LEU A 307 -9.05 36.25 -9.07
N THR A 308 -8.71 36.52 -10.33
CA THR A 308 -8.96 35.58 -11.43
C THR A 308 -8.15 34.30 -11.24
N LEU A 309 -6.84 34.41 -10.98
CA LEU A 309 -5.98 33.25 -10.70
C LEU A 309 -6.44 32.47 -9.45
N SER A 310 -6.80 33.17 -8.38
CA SER A 310 -7.33 32.54 -7.17
C SER A 310 -8.59 31.71 -7.45
N LYS A 311 -9.51 32.20 -8.31
CA LYS A 311 -10.69 31.43 -8.69
C LYS A 311 -10.34 30.16 -9.51
N PHE A 312 -9.30 30.20 -10.32
CA PHE A 312 -8.80 29.02 -11.03
C PHE A 312 -8.20 28.00 -10.04
N ASP A 313 -7.32 28.45 -9.15
CA ASP A 313 -6.63 27.56 -8.19
C ASP A 313 -7.61 26.81 -7.27
N TYR A 314 -8.75 27.40 -6.93
CA TYR A 314 -9.78 26.77 -6.10
C TYR A 314 -10.90 26.07 -6.90
N GLY A 315 -10.81 26.01 -8.23
CA GLY A 315 -11.84 25.40 -9.06
C GLY A 315 -13.20 26.12 -9.03
N HIS A 316 -13.23 27.38 -8.56
CA HIS A 316 -14.46 28.17 -8.42
C HIS A 316 -14.75 29.07 -9.62
N MET A 317 -14.10 28.82 -10.77
CA MET A 317 -14.34 29.60 -11.96
C MET A 317 -15.55 29.04 -12.68
N GLU A 318 -16.66 29.76 -12.59
CA GLU A 318 -17.84 29.49 -13.42
C GLU A 318 -17.56 30.01 -14.83
N MET A 319 -17.64 29.10 -15.83
CA MET A 319 -17.48 29.42 -17.23
C MET A 319 -18.84 29.51 -17.90
N ASN A 320 -19.13 30.62 -18.55
CA ASN A 320 -20.35 30.76 -19.33
C ASN A 320 -20.16 30.20 -20.75
N MET A 321 -20.22 28.87 -20.86
CA MET A 321 -19.98 28.15 -22.09
C MET A 321 -21.16 28.33 -23.06
N THR A 322 -20.94 29.04 -24.17
CA THR A 322 -21.92 29.29 -25.20
C THR A 322 -21.35 28.94 -26.59
N ARG A 323 -22.21 28.64 -27.53
CA ARG A 323 -21.82 28.46 -28.95
C ARG A 323 -21.71 29.83 -29.62
N PHE A 324 -20.55 30.14 -30.19
CA PHE A 324 -20.36 31.36 -30.99
C PHE A 324 -19.28 31.19 -32.03
N PRO A 325 -19.32 31.98 -33.13
CA PRO A 325 -18.23 32.01 -34.10
C PRO A 325 -16.97 32.61 -33.46
N LEU A 326 -15.83 31.91 -33.56
CA LEU A 326 -14.56 32.42 -33.02
C LEU A 326 -14.17 33.78 -33.63
N SER A 327 -14.59 34.06 -34.88
CA SER A 327 -14.46 35.37 -35.54
C SER A 327 -14.99 36.54 -34.70
N ASP A 328 -16.11 36.35 -33.98
CA ASP A 328 -16.72 37.42 -33.20
C ASP A 328 -15.81 37.90 -32.03
N ALA A 329 -15.08 36.97 -31.41
CA ALA A 329 -14.11 37.31 -30.40
C ALA A 329 -12.89 38.03 -30.99
N VAL A 330 -12.38 37.54 -32.10
CA VAL A 330 -11.22 38.12 -32.82
C VAL A 330 -11.54 39.52 -33.32
N ASP A 331 -12.69 39.70 -33.99
CA ASP A 331 -13.10 41.00 -34.50
C ASP A 331 -13.36 42.02 -33.39
N GLY A 332 -13.97 41.57 -32.28
CA GLY A 332 -14.16 42.37 -31.09
C GLY A 332 -12.83 42.91 -30.53
N VAL A 333 -11.82 42.06 -30.40
CA VAL A 333 -10.48 42.45 -29.94
C VAL A 333 -9.78 43.36 -30.93
N CYS A 334 -9.79 43.04 -32.22
CA CYS A 334 -9.19 43.87 -33.26
C CYS A 334 -9.77 45.28 -33.27
N ASN A 335 -11.07 45.44 -33.10
CA ASN A 335 -11.72 46.73 -33.01
C ASN A 335 -11.34 47.50 -31.72
N ALA A 336 -11.24 46.81 -30.59
CA ALA A 336 -10.86 47.39 -29.33
C ALA A 336 -9.40 47.94 -29.34
N VAL A 337 -8.49 47.22 -29.99
CA VAL A 337 -7.07 47.63 -30.04
C VAL A 337 -6.71 48.51 -31.21
N GLU A 338 -7.63 48.83 -32.12
CA GLU A 338 -7.37 49.58 -33.38
C GLU A 338 -6.77 50.97 -33.08
N MET A 339 -7.30 51.68 -32.08
CA MET A 339 -6.81 52.99 -31.72
C MET A 339 -5.38 52.92 -31.15
N ALA A 340 -5.12 51.92 -30.28
CA ALA A 340 -3.79 51.69 -29.68
C ALA A 340 -2.78 51.33 -30.80
N ALA A 341 -3.12 50.44 -31.72
CA ALA A 341 -2.28 50.11 -32.87
C ALA A 341 -2.00 51.33 -33.78
N ARG A 342 -2.96 52.19 -34.01
CA ARG A 342 -2.78 53.44 -34.78
C ARG A 342 -1.86 54.42 -34.06
N ASN A 343 -1.99 54.59 -32.78
CA ASN A 343 -1.12 55.47 -31.97
C ASN A 343 0.36 55.09 -32.08
N HIS A 344 0.63 53.79 -32.17
CA HIS A 344 1.98 53.23 -32.40
C HIS A 344 2.29 53.04 -33.92
N ARG A 345 1.43 53.49 -34.83
CA ARG A 345 1.59 53.33 -36.28
C ARG A 345 1.74 51.89 -36.72
N HIS A 346 1.21 50.95 -35.97
CA HIS A 346 1.23 49.52 -36.32
C HIS A 346 0.25 49.19 -37.45
N THR A 347 0.67 48.25 -38.31
CA THR A 347 -0.21 47.64 -39.31
C THR A 347 -0.86 46.39 -38.75
N LEU A 348 -2.13 46.45 -38.43
CA LEU A 348 -2.92 45.27 -37.97
C LEU A 348 -3.52 44.58 -39.19
N VAL A 349 -3.12 43.33 -39.41
CA VAL A 349 -3.58 42.50 -40.55
C VAL A 349 -4.43 41.33 -40.06
N ARG A 350 -5.58 41.14 -40.70
CA ARG A 350 -6.46 40.00 -40.43
C ARG A 350 -6.38 39.04 -41.63
N SER A 351 -5.87 37.84 -41.45
CA SER A 351 -5.61 36.85 -42.49
C SER A 351 -6.36 35.53 -42.20
N TYR A 352 -7.67 35.61 -42.01
CA TYR A 352 -8.58 34.46 -41.90
C TYR A 352 -9.83 34.69 -42.76
N GLN A 353 -10.35 33.62 -43.41
CA GLN A 353 -11.55 33.71 -44.25
C GLN A 353 -12.82 33.44 -43.44
N SER A 354 -12.85 32.35 -42.69
CA SER A 354 -13.93 32.05 -41.74
C SER A 354 -13.34 31.21 -40.60
N LEU A 355 -13.68 31.56 -39.37
CA LEU A 355 -13.32 30.77 -38.20
C LEU A 355 -14.53 29.93 -37.78
N PRO A 356 -14.33 28.72 -37.30
CA PRO A 356 -15.43 27.82 -36.92
C PRO A 356 -16.20 28.32 -35.70
N VAL A 357 -17.37 27.73 -35.49
CA VAL A 357 -18.14 27.86 -34.27
C VAL A 357 -17.50 26.98 -33.19
N ILE A 358 -17.26 27.55 -32.02
CA ILE A 358 -16.71 26.86 -30.90
C ILE A 358 -17.67 26.89 -29.69
N MET A 359 -17.51 25.98 -28.77
CA MET A 359 -18.14 26.03 -27.45
C MET A 359 -17.17 26.70 -26.48
N GLY A 360 -17.53 27.85 -25.92
CA GLY A 360 -16.64 28.55 -25.01
C GLY A 360 -17.28 29.75 -24.32
N ASP A 361 -16.55 30.31 -23.35
CA ASP A 361 -16.86 31.60 -22.74
C ASP A 361 -16.26 32.71 -23.59
N ARG A 362 -17.12 33.41 -24.34
CA ARG A 362 -16.72 34.49 -25.25
C ARG A 362 -15.94 35.59 -24.53
N GLY A 363 -16.36 35.96 -23.30
CA GLY A 363 -15.71 37.03 -22.54
C GLY A 363 -14.29 36.64 -22.12
N ARG A 364 -14.11 35.41 -21.69
CA ARG A 364 -12.80 34.87 -21.30
C ARG A 364 -11.86 34.69 -22.50
N LEU A 365 -12.35 34.17 -23.60
CA LEU A 365 -11.54 34.06 -24.83
C LEU A 365 -11.19 35.43 -25.39
N THR A 366 -12.08 36.44 -25.29
CA THR A 366 -11.73 37.83 -25.57
C THR A 366 -10.61 38.34 -24.70
N GLN A 367 -10.61 38.00 -23.40
CA GLN A 367 -9.54 38.36 -22.45
C GLN A 367 -8.20 37.71 -22.86
N VAL A 368 -8.19 36.43 -23.29
CA VAL A 368 -7.00 35.75 -23.82
C VAL A 368 -6.41 36.53 -24.98
N LEU A 369 -7.24 36.86 -25.96
CA LEU A 369 -6.83 37.57 -27.16
C LEU A 369 -6.34 38.99 -26.85
N MET A 370 -7.00 39.71 -25.93
CA MET A 370 -6.55 41.02 -25.45
C MET A 370 -5.17 40.97 -24.82
N ASN A 371 -4.88 39.94 -24.00
CA ASN A 371 -3.57 39.74 -23.38
C ASN A 371 -2.49 39.49 -24.43
N ILE A 372 -2.76 38.66 -25.44
CA ILE A 372 -1.79 38.31 -26.49
C ILE A 372 -1.57 39.48 -27.45
N VAL A 373 -2.66 40.04 -28.01
CA VAL A 373 -2.60 41.17 -28.98
C VAL A 373 -2.05 42.42 -28.27
N GLY A 374 -2.43 42.69 -27.01
CA GLY A 374 -1.88 43.78 -26.20
C GLY A 374 -0.36 43.66 -26.03
N ASN A 375 0.11 42.42 -25.76
CA ASN A 375 1.58 42.19 -25.72
C ASN A 375 2.23 42.41 -27.11
N ALA A 376 1.61 41.96 -28.20
CA ALA A 376 2.11 42.21 -29.55
C ALA A 376 2.27 43.72 -29.84
N ILE A 377 1.24 44.54 -29.48
CA ILE A 377 1.31 46.01 -29.64
C ILE A 377 2.44 46.60 -28.78
N LYS A 378 2.55 46.18 -27.53
CA LYS A 378 3.49 46.70 -26.56
C LYS A 378 4.95 46.41 -26.91
N TYR A 379 5.24 45.20 -27.43
CA TYR A 379 6.60 44.75 -27.70
C TYR A 379 7.05 44.88 -29.16
N THR A 380 6.19 45.42 -29.98
CA THR A 380 6.52 45.75 -31.37
C THR A 380 6.94 47.23 -31.43
N PRO A 381 8.09 47.59 -32.06
CA PRO A 381 8.47 48.97 -32.29
C PRO A 381 7.47 49.72 -33.18
N ASP A 382 7.34 51.04 -33.03
CA ASP A 382 6.48 51.88 -33.82
C ASP A 382 6.63 51.64 -35.33
N GLY A 383 5.50 51.51 -36.03
CA GLY A 383 5.47 51.20 -37.44
C GLY A 383 5.56 49.71 -37.76
N GLY A 384 5.54 48.85 -36.76
CA GLY A 384 5.62 47.41 -36.92
C GLY A 384 4.30 46.77 -37.48
N ARG A 385 4.31 45.44 -37.62
CA ARG A 385 3.23 44.66 -38.16
C ARG A 385 2.79 43.59 -37.17
N ILE A 386 1.49 43.52 -36.95
CA ILE A 386 0.83 42.51 -36.15
C ILE A 386 -0.18 41.80 -37.04
N GLU A 387 -0.12 40.48 -37.16
CA GLU A 387 -0.94 39.69 -38.04
C GLU A 387 -1.69 38.58 -37.23
N LEU A 388 -3.01 38.53 -37.39
CA LEU A 388 -3.87 37.49 -36.88
C LEU A 388 -4.22 36.54 -38.01
N ARG A 389 -3.83 35.27 -37.86
CA ARG A 389 -4.17 34.17 -38.79
C ARG A 389 -5.01 33.16 -38.06
N GLY A 390 -5.89 32.49 -38.76
CA GLY A 390 -6.68 31.44 -38.18
C GLY A 390 -7.28 30.52 -39.20
N GLY A 391 -7.64 29.33 -38.74
CA GLY A 391 -8.20 28.28 -39.57
C GLY A 391 -8.65 27.08 -38.77
N THR A 392 -8.81 25.96 -39.46
CA THR A 392 -9.17 24.68 -38.87
C THR A 392 -8.11 23.63 -39.22
N GLU A 393 -7.78 22.77 -38.29
CA GLU A 393 -6.88 21.64 -38.47
C GLU A 393 -7.51 20.42 -37.78
N GLY A 394 -8.10 19.50 -38.61
CA GLY A 394 -8.86 18.38 -38.04
C GLY A 394 -10.10 18.83 -37.26
N GLU A 395 -10.19 18.45 -36.00
CA GLU A 395 -11.28 18.82 -35.08
C GLU A 395 -10.97 20.06 -34.22
N GLU A 396 -9.89 20.76 -34.51
CA GLU A 396 -9.47 21.95 -33.78
C GLU A 396 -9.51 23.22 -34.64
N ALA A 397 -9.95 24.29 -34.03
CA ALA A 397 -9.75 25.65 -34.51
C ALA A 397 -8.40 26.14 -34.02
N TRP A 398 -7.61 26.75 -34.87
CA TRP A 398 -6.38 27.40 -34.48
C TRP A 398 -6.40 28.89 -34.80
N LEU A 399 -5.76 29.67 -33.96
CA LEU A 399 -5.57 31.11 -34.14
C LEU A 399 -4.12 31.46 -33.76
N GLU A 400 -3.44 32.16 -34.65
CA GLU A 400 -2.08 32.68 -34.43
C GLU A 400 -2.10 34.22 -34.41
N VAL A 401 -1.40 34.76 -33.43
CA VAL A 401 -1.07 36.18 -33.32
C VAL A 401 0.45 36.31 -33.48
N SER A 402 0.86 36.92 -34.59
CA SER A 402 2.23 37.07 -35.01
C SER A 402 2.63 38.57 -35.06
N ASP A 403 3.73 38.92 -34.40
CA ASP A 403 4.34 40.26 -34.45
C ASP A 403 5.74 40.22 -35.05
N ASN A 404 6.23 41.34 -35.48
CA ASN A 404 7.63 41.53 -35.89
C ASN A 404 8.46 42.38 -34.90
N GLY A 405 8.12 42.23 -33.60
CA GLY A 405 8.74 42.91 -32.48
C GLY A 405 10.11 42.35 -32.08
N ILE A 406 10.47 42.61 -30.85
CA ILE A 406 11.79 42.23 -30.27
C ILE A 406 11.99 40.74 -30.09
N GLY A 407 10.89 39.96 -30.11
CA GLY A 407 10.91 38.50 -29.90
C GLY A 407 11.18 38.09 -28.46
N ILE A 408 11.18 36.76 -28.26
CA ILE A 408 11.45 36.11 -26.95
C ILE A 408 12.72 35.27 -27.08
N PRO A 409 13.77 35.54 -26.25
CA PRO A 409 14.97 34.72 -26.25
C PRO A 409 14.70 33.24 -25.98
N ALA A 410 15.44 32.33 -26.61
CA ALA A 410 15.20 30.89 -26.52
C ALA A 410 15.17 30.34 -25.08
N LYS A 411 16.04 30.88 -24.21
CA LYS A 411 16.12 30.51 -22.79
C LYS A 411 14.87 30.86 -21.98
N ASP A 412 14.12 31.88 -22.43
CA ASP A 412 12.95 32.39 -21.69
C ASP A 412 11.62 31.80 -22.22
N ARG A 413 11.63 31.16 -23.40
CA ARG A 413 10.41 30.64 -24.05
C ARG A 413 9.64 29.61 -23.22
N ALA A 414 10.33 28.76 -22.49
CA ALA A 414 9.71 27.77 -21.61
C ALA A 414 8.98 28.40 -20.42
N HIS A 415 9.39 29.60 -20.01
CA HIS A 415 8.95 30.25 -18.78
C HIS A 415 7.91 31.35 -18.95
N VAL A 416 7.63 31.79 -20.19
CA VAL A 416 6.75 32.96 -20.44
C VAL A 416 5.29 32.76 -19.99
N PHE A 417 4.87 31.52 -19.76
CA PHE A 417 3.54 31.19 -19.23
C PHE A 417 3.52 31.07 -17.71
N GLU A 418 4.70 31.15 -17.05
CA GLU A 418 4.76 31.13 -15.60
C GLU A 418 4.26 32.45 -14.99
N ARG A 419 3.68 32.37 -13.79
CA ARG A 419 3.12 33.53 -13.09
C ARG A 419 4.24 34.51 -12.71
N PHE A 420 4.06 35.81 -12.97
CA PHE A 420 5.01 36.89 -12.73
C PHE A 420 6.30 36.80 -13.55
N TYR A 421 6.42 35.88 -14.48
CA TYR A 421 7.59 35.77 -15.33
C TYR A 421 7.71 36.97 -16.32
N ARG A 422 8.91 37.49 -16.46
CA ARG A 422 9.22 38.64 -17.34
C ARG A 422 10.62 38.47 -17.88
N VAL A 423 10.79 38.54 -19.19
CA VAL A 423 12.07 38.40 -19.90
C VAL A 423 13.07 39.50 -19.48
N ASP A 424 12.61 40.75 -19.28
CA ASP A 424 13.43 41.88 -18.85
C ASP A 424 12.71 42.66 -17.74
N LYS A 425 13.16 42.48 -16.49
CA LYS A 425 12.57 43.14 -15.31
C LYS A 425 12.72 44.65 -15.29
N ALA A 426 13.75 45.20 -15.95
CA ALA A 426 14.02 46.63 -15.94
C ALA A 426 13.16 47.39 -16.97
N ARG A 427 13.17 46.95 -18.23
CA ARG A 427 12.48 47.62 -19.33
C ARG A 427 10.95 47.48 -19.23
N SER A 428 10.48 46.36 -18.67
CA SER A 428 9.05 46.11 -18.55
C SER A 428 8.37 46.78 -17.36
N ARG A 429 9.14 47.43 -16.43
CA ARG A 429 8.57 48.31 -15.39
C ARG A 429 8.02 49.61 -15.99
N GLU A 430 8.72 50.20 -16.94
CA GLU A 430 8.26 51.39 -17.67
C GLU A 430 7.01 51.14 -18.50
N SER A 431 6.83 49.92 -18.96
CA SER A 431 5.69 49.51 -19.83
C SER A 431 4.52 48.83 -19.07
N GLY A 432 4.52 48.79 -17.73
CA GLY A 432 3.37 48.47 -16.89
C GLY A 432 2.87 47.00 -16.90
N GLY A 433 3.68 46.02 -17.37
CA GLY A 433 3.25 44.63 -17.39
C GLY A 433 3.33 43.92 -16.04
N THR A 434 2.31 43.15 -15.66
CA THR A 434 2.21 42.40 -14.40
C THR A 434 2.92 41.04 -14.42
N GLY A 435 3.14 40.48 -15.61
CA GLY A 435 3.59 39.10 -15.80
C GLY A 435 2.53 38.05 -15.52
N LEU A 436 1.28 38.46 -15.32
CA LEU A 436 0.14 37.55 -15.06
C LEU A 436 -0.71 37.28 -16.31
N GLY A 437 -0.71 38.16 -17.29
CA GLY A 437 -1.62 38.08 -18.45
C GLY A 437 -1.45 36.80 -19.28
N LEU A 438 -0.22 36.34 -19.55
CA LEU A 438 0.01 35.11 -20.32
C LEU A 438 -0.32 33.85 -19.52
N SER A 439 -0.04 33.83 -18.22
CA SER A 439 -0.44 32.70 -17.35
C SER A 439 -1.96 32.58 -17.21
N ILE A 440 -2.67 33.73 -17.10
CA ILE A 440 -4.14 33.75 -17.14
C ILE A 440 -4.67 33.27 -18.49
N ALA A 441 -4.04 33.72 -19.59
CA ALA A 441 -4.43 33.29 -20.93
C ALA A 441 -4.27 31.78 -21.11
N ALA A 442 -3.16 31.22 -20.65
CA ALA A 442 -2.92 29.77 -20.72
C ALA A 442 -3.95 28.98 -19.91
N GLU A 443 -4.29 29.44 -18.69
CA GLU A 443 -5.29 28.81 -17.85
C GLU A 443 -6.69 28.85 -18.47
N ILE A 444 -7.10 30.00 -19.01
CA ILE A 444 -8.39 30.14 -19.70
C ILE A 444 -8.46 29.18 -20.89
N VAL A 445 -7.41 29.10 -21.71
CA VAL A 445 -7.39 28.21 -22.89
C VAL A 445 -7.43 26.74 -22.45
N ALA A 446 -6.71 26.36 -21.39
CA ALA A 446 -6.75 25.01 -20.83
C ALA A 446 -8.15 24.62 -20.33
N GLN A 447 -8.87 25.54 -19.66
CA GLN A 447 -10.26 25.34 -19.24
C GLN A 447 -11.25 25.19 -20.42
N HIS A 448 -10.88 25.63 -21.62
CA HIS A 448 -11.60 25.36 -22.85
C HIS A 448 -11.11 24.10 -23.59
N SER A 449 -10.32 23.24 -22.92
CA SER A 449 -9.71 22.04 -23.51
C SER A 449 -8.84 22.36 -24.75
N GLY A 450 -8.27 23.56 -24.78
CA GLY A 450 -7.38 24.04 -25.81
C GLY A 450 -5.91 24.08 -25.37
N THR A 451 -5.04 24.54 -26.25
CA THR A 451 -3.63 24.78 -25.97
C THR A 451 -3.18 26.18 -26.37
N LEU A 452 -2.32 26.81 -25.56
CA LEU A 452 -1.63 28.05 -25.88
C LEU A 452 -0.13 27.77 -25.95
N SER A 453 0.49 28.06 -27.08
CA SER A 453 1.90 27.75 -27.32
C SER A 453 2.61 28.86 -28.09
N LEU A 454 3.95 28.86 -28.01
CA LEU A 454 4.81 29.63 -28.87
C LEU A 454 5.18 28.83 -30.11
N VAL A 455 5.05 29.43 -31.29
CA VAL A 455 5.48 28.81 -32.57
C VAL A 455 6.90 29.26 -32.84
N ASP A 456 7.80 28.32 -33.10
CA ASP A 456 9.14 28.64 -33.57
C ASP A 456 9.08 29.29 -34.95
N ARG A 457 9.77 30.42 -35.09
CA ARG A 457 9.78 31.25 -36.30
C ARG A 457 11.21 31.63 -36.65
N ASP A 458 11.49 31.63 -37.93
CA ASP A 458 12.69 32.23 -38.49
C ASP A 458 12.48 33.73 -38.61
N GLY A 459 13.29 34.53 -37.89
CA GLY A 459 13.25 35.97 -37.94
C GLY A 459 12.82 36.68 -36.65
N PRO A 460 12.75 38.03 -36.68
CA PRO A 460 12.39 38.84 -35.52
C PRO A 460 10.88 38.71 -35.22
N GLY A 461 10.51 38.82 -33.93
CA GLY A 461 9.13 38.82 -33.46
C GLY A 461 8.72 37.57 -32.74
N THR A 462 7.44 37.50 -32.35
CA THR A 462 6.84 36.40 -31.63
C THR A 462 5.57 35.90 -32.36
N THR A 463 5.31 34.62 -32.26
CA THR A 463 4.04 34.04 -32.71
C THR A 463 3.45 33.16 -31.59
N PHE A 464 2.28 33.56 -31.11
CA PHE A 464 1.48 32.73 -30.20
C PHE A 464 0.41 31.99 -30.98
N ARG A 465 0.25 30.69 -30.72
CA ARG A 465 -0.80 29.84 -31.32
C ARG A 465 -1.74 29.37 -30.21
N ILE A 466 -3.03 29.58 -30.45
CA ILE A 466 -4.12 29.06 -29.64
C ILE A 466 -4.79 27.94 -30.44
N THR A 467 -5.04 26.78 -29.83
CA THR A 467 -5.92 25.76 -30.40
C THR A 467 -7.13 25.57 -29.48
N LEU A 468 -8.29 25.36 -30.08
CA LEU A 468 -9.57 25.15 -29.37
C LEU A 468 -10.37 24.06 -30.08
N PRO A 469 -11.09 23.18 -29.39
CA PRO A 469 -11.94 22.18 -30.02
C PRO A 469 -13.12 22.84 -30.77
N ILE A 470 -13.40 22.34 -31.97
CA ILE A 470 -14.54 22.79 -32.77
C ILE A 470 -15.81 22.14 -32.25
N CYS A 471 -16.89 22.89 -32.20
CA CYS A 471 -18.19 22.32 -31.92
C CYS A 471 -18.65 21.52 -33.16
N GLN A 472 -18.65 20.19 -33.03
CA GLN A 472 -19.24 19.34 -34.09
C GLN A 472 -20.73 19.65 -34.15
N ASP A 473 -21.22 20.02 -35.32
CA ASP A 473 -22.66 20.07 -35.55
C ASP A 473 -23.21 18.66 -35.41
N VAL A 474 -23.95 18.44 -34.34
CA VAL A 474 -24.81 17.27 -34.25
C VAL A 474 -25.84 17.50 -35.36
N GLN A 475 -25.68 16.82 -36.51
CA GLN A 475 -26.72 16.71 -37.52
C GLN A 475 -27.97 16.24 -36.78
N GLU A 476 -28.96 17.14 -36.62
CA GLU A 476 -30.30 16.74 -36.24
C GLU A 476 -30.73 15.63 -37.20
N ALA A 477 -30.94 14.44 -36.65
CA ALA A 477 -31.54 13.34 -37.41
C ALA A 477 -32.87 13.86 -37.98
N PRO A 478 -33.18 13.64 -39.30
CA PRO A 478 -34.41 14.09 -39.85
C PRO A 478 -35.57 13.51 -39.05
N HIS A 479 -36.43 14.41 -38.54
CA HIS A 479 -37.73 14.04 -38.00
C HIS A 479 -38.47 13.27 -39.12
N ASP A 480 -38.60 11.97 -38.93
CA ASP A 480 -39.51 11.14 -39.69
C ASP A 480 -40.95 11.59 -39.37
N GLU A 481 -41.47 12.49 -40.19
CA GLU A 481 -42.91 12.70 -40.29
C GLU A 481 -43.51 11.50 -41.04
N THR A 482 -43.99 10.52 -40.28
CA THR A 482 -44.95 9.57 -40.83
C THR A 482 -46.07 9.30 -39.82
N SER A 483 -47.23 9.91 -40.17
CA SER A 483 -48.62 9.50 -40.00
C SER A 483 -49.12 9.04 -38.63
#